data_5ff9d480f20e0264856451dc00d31caf
#
_entry.id   5ff9d480f20e0264856451dc00d31caf
#
_cell.length_a   1.000
_cell.length_b   1.000
_cell.length_c   1.000
_cell.angle_alpha   90.00
_cell.angle_beta   90.00
_cell.angle_gamma   90.00
#
_symmetry.space_group_name_H-M   'P 1'
#
loop_
_entity.id
_entity.type
_entity.pdbx_description
1 polymer ?
#
loop_
_entity_poly.entity_id
_entity_poly.type
_entity_poly.pdbx_seq_one_letter_code
_entity_poly.pdbx_strand_id
1 'polypeptide(L)'
;MSEYNGEKDCLLEIRDLYVSYHKEPPIFVKNGSEGRDGILKGINLEVKKGCLTALLGANGSGKTTLLKAACGLLPSRCGTVRVCGRELPSFRRRELAAFISYIPQKNSILYHIRTVEVVVMGANPRLNWYEAPSSAHREEARRLLEQIGLGNEADRDFLTLSEGQKQLALLCRALMQNAPVMLFDEPDSALDYGNRKKILSRIAAIIKEDRYGGLITIHDPDYALHYCDEIIILKDGVIRETICCRNVTEDGRKEAERKLKIIYPDIEVISFNGRFLTVK
;
A
#
# COMPACT_ATOMS: atom_id res chain seq x y z
N MET A 1 -19.26 -8.02 -22.54
CA MET A 1 -18.54 -9.15 -21.90
C MET A 1 -17.13 -9.09 -22.45
N SER A 2 -16.20 -8.42 -21.81
CA SER A 2 -14.78 -8.40 -22.21
C SER A 2 -14.09 -9.51 -21.45
N GLU A 3 -13.45 -10.41 -22.20
CA GLU A 3 -12.63 -11.49 -21.68
C GLU A 3 -11.55 -10.94 -20.75
N TYR A 4 -11.56 -11.42 -19.52
CA TYR A 4 -10.60 -11.11 -18.47
C TYR A 4 -9.22 -11.67 -18.87
N ASN A 5 -8.37 -10.84 -19.43
CA ASN A 5 -6.95 -11.17 -19.70
C ASN A 5 -6.14 -11.06 -18.39
N GLY A 6 -6.29 -12.05 -17.51
CA GLY A 6 -5.82 -12.02 -16.12
C GLY A 6 -4.32 -11.78 -15.89
N GLU A 7 -3.46 -12.01 -16.87
CA GLU A 7 -2.01 -11.79 -16.73
C GLU A 7 -1.56 -10.35 -17.02
N LYS A 8 -2.31 -9.59 -17.82
CA LYS A 8 -1.93 -8.20 -18.18
C LYS A 8 -2.29 -7.17 -17.11
N ASP A 9 -3.16 -7.51 -16.16
CA ASP A 9 -3.67 -6.58 -15.16
C ASP A 9 -2.97 -6.71 -13.79
N CYS A 10 -2.12 -7.73 -13.59
CA CYS A 10 -1.35 -7.89 -12.35
C CYS A 10 -0.11 -6.99 -12.36
N LEU A 11 -0.08 -6.02 -11.45
CA LEU A 11 1.04 -5.08 -11.31
C LEU A 11 2.07 -5.51 -10.27
N LEU A 12 1.65 -6.21 -9.21
CA LEU A 12 2.52 -6.81 -8.20
C LEU A 12 2.06 -8.23 -7.94
N GLU A 13 2.97 -9.18 -8.07
CA GLU A 13 2.76 -10.59 -7.78
C GLU A 13 3.77 -11.05 -6.74
N ILE A 14 3.28 -11.71 -5.69
CA ILE A 14 4.11 -12.33 -4.66
C ILE A 14 3.75 -13.79 -4.57
N ARG A 15 4.75 -14.69 -4.65
CA ARG A 15 4.58 -16.14 -4.59
C ARG A 15 5.54 -16.74 -3.56
N ASP A 16 4.98 -17.51 -2.64
CA ASP A 16 5.67 -18.28 -1.59
C ASP A 16 6.74 -17.47 -0.85
N LEU A 17 6.42 -16.19 -0.51
CA LEU A 17 7.36 -15.28 0.10
C LEU A 17 7.56 -15.61 1.59
N TYR A 18 8.83 -15.81 1.96
CA TYR A 18 9.26 -15.96 3.35
C TYR A 18 10.24 -14.85 3.73
N VAL A 19 10.02 -14.23 4.88
CA VAL A 19 10.87 -13.15 5.40
C VAL A 19 11.20 -13.38 6.87
N SER A 20 12.46 -13.15 7.26
CA SER A 20 12.91 -13.14 8.65
C SER A 20 13.99 -12.08 8.85
N TYR A 21 14.06 -11.48 10.04
CA TYR A 21 15.12 -10.52 10.40
C TYR A 21 16.44 -11.21 10.82
N HIS A 22 16.41 -12.50 11.16
CA HIS A 22 17.64 -13.23 11.49
C HIS A 22 18.43 -13.55 10.23
N LYS A 23 19.74 -13.22 10.25
CA LYS A 23 20.69 -13.41 9.13
C LYS A 23 21.15 -14.86 8.93
N GLU A 24 20.70 -15.81 9.73
CA GLU A 24 21.09 -17.20 9.56
C GLU A 24 20.56 -17.74 8.25
N PRO A 25 21.40 -18.43 7.46
CA PRO A 25 20.96 -19.10 6.25
C PRO A 25 19.85 -20.10 6.61
N PRO A 26 18.90 -20.37 5.70
CA PRO A 26 17.90 -21.38 5.94
C PRO A 26 18.64 -22.69 6.25
N ILE A 27 18.47 -23.20 7.47
CA ILE A 27 18.83 -24.59 7.73
C ILE A 27 17.91 -25.38 6.79
N PHE A 28 18.49 -25.95 5.74
CA PHE A 28 17.80 -26.93 4.91
C PHE A 28 17.49 -28.14 5.80
N VAL A 29 16.37 -28.07 6.51
CA VAL A 29 15.84 -29.22 7.21
C VAL A 29 15.23 -30.13 6.14
N LYS A 30 16.02 -31.06 5.65
CA LYS A 30 15.51 -32.28 5.05
C LYS A 30 14.64 -32.97 6.09
N ASN A 31 13.35 -32.93 5.92
CA ASN A 31 12.26 -33.51 6.70
C ASN A 31 11.39 -32.46 7.37
N GLY A 32 10.39 -31.94 6.63
CA GLY A 32 9.05 -31.63 7.10
C GLY A 32 8.82 -30.80 8.40
N SER A 33 9.83 -30.28 9.06
CA SER A 33 9.69 -29.38 10.19
C SER A 33 9.92 -27.94 9.72
N GLU A 34 8.84 -27.22 9.53
CA GLU A 34 8.77 -25.80 9.25
C GLU A 34 9.69 -25.03 10.21
N GLY A 35 10.68 -24.33 9.66
CA GLY A 35 11.47 -23.35 10.40
C GLY A 35 10.52 -22.24 10.91
N ARG A 36 10.12 -22.33 12.18
CA ARG A 36 9.08 -21.50 12.82
C ARG A 36 9.47 -20.02 13.03
N ASP A 37 10.66 -19.59 12.64
CA ASP A 37 11.20 -18.26 13.00
C ASP A 37 11.03 -17.18 11.91
N GLY A 38 10.13 -17.36 10.94
CA GLY A 38 9.82 -16.36 9.92
C GLY A 38 8.71 -15.40 10.35
N ILE A 39 8.87 -14.09 10.02
CA ILE A 39 7.82 -13.10 10.18
C ILE A 39 6.74 -13.29 9.13
N LEU A 40 7.14 -13.61 7.89
CA LEU A 40 6.24 -13.96 6.80
C LEU A 40 6.52 -15.40 6.38
N LYS A 41 5.46 -16.16 6.11
CA LYS A 41 5.50 -17.61 5.92
C LYS A 41 4.63 -18.01 4.74
N GLY A 42 5.23 -18.12 3.54
CA GLY A 42 4.54 -18.58 2.33
C GLY A 42 3.45 -17.61 1.87
N ILE A 43 3.75 -16.32 1.81
CA ILE A 43 2.79 -15.30 1.38
C ILE A 43 2.58 -15.40 -0.13
N ASN A 44 1.31 -15.47 -0.52
CA ASN A 44 0.85 -15.41 -1.91
C ASN A 44 -0.19 -14.30 -2.04
N LEU A 45 0.07 -13.28 -2.88
CA LEU A 45 -0.88 -12.21 -3.17
C LEU A 45 -0.62 -11.58 -4.53
N GLU A 46 -1.64 -10.92 -5.05
CA GLU A 46 -1.59 -10.12 -6.27
C GLU A 46 -2.20 -8.74 -6.02
N VAL A 47 -1.60 -7.71 -6.63
CA VAL A 47 -2.18 -6.37 -6.69
C VAL A 47 -2.48 -6.07 -8.14
N LYS A 48 -3.76 -5.83 -8.42
CA LYS A 48 -4.26 -5.62 -9.77
C LYS A 48 -4.41 -4.13 -10.08
N LYS A 49 -4.33 -3.82 -11.35
CA LYS A 49 -4.58 -2.49 -11.90
C LYS A 49 -6.01 -2.03 -11.58
N GLY A 50 -6.19 -0.76 -11.19
CA GLY A 50 -7.48 -0.20 -10.79
C GLY A 50 -8.05 -0.80 -9.50
N CYS A 51 -7.24 -1.55 -8.72
CA CYS A 51 -7.67 -2.23 -7.51
C CYS A 51 -6.90 -1.73 -6.30
N LEU A 52 -7.61 -1.31 -5.25
CA LEU A 52 -7.05 -1.01 -3.94
C LEU A 52 -7.26 -2.21 -3.02
N THR A 53 -6.18 -2.90 -2.69
CA THR A 53 -6.18 -4.06 -1.79
C THR A 53 -5.77 -3.64 -0.39
N ALA A 54 -6.62 -3.89 0.61
CA ALA A 54 -6.28 -3.67 2.02
C ALA A 54 -5.57 -4.88 2.62
N LEU A 55 -4.59 -4.62 3.47
CA LEU A 55 -3.95 -5.62 4.31
C LEU A 55 -4.37 -5.38 5.76
N LEU A 56 -5.28 -6.21 6.27
CA LEU A 56 -5.74 -6.21 7.65
C LEU A 56 -4.98 -7.23 8.50
N GLY A 57 -4.73 -6.89 9.75
CA GLY A 57 -4.10 -7.79 10.72
C GLY A 57 -3.75 -7.07 12.01
N ALA A 58 -3.58 -7.81 13.09
CA ALA A 58 -3.15 -7.27 14.39
C ALA A 58 -1.75 -6.62 14.28
N ASN A 59 -1.38 -5.84 15.30
CA ASN A 59 -0.02 -5.32 15.42
C ASN A 59 0.97 -6.49 15.51
N GLY A 60 2.07 -6.40 14.78
CA GLY A 60 3.08 -7.47 14.72
C GLY A 60 2.73 -8.63 13.75
N SER A 61 1.60 -8.60 13.04
CA SER A 61 1.24 -9.67 12.08
C SER A 61 2.12 -9.74 10.84
N GLY A 62 2.98 -8.72 10.59
CA GLY A 62 3.90 -8.69 9.45
C GLY A 62 3.52 -7.74 8.30
N LYS A 63 2.50 -6.88 8.45
CA LYS A 63 2.01 -5.95 7.41
C LYS A 63 3.12 -5.06 6.83
N THR A 64 3.77 -4.27 7.68
CA THR A 64 4.90 -3.40 7.28
C THR A 64 6.07 -4.20 6.69
N THR A 65 6.33 -5.40 7.24
CA THR A 65 7.36 -6.31 6.72
C THR A 65 7.04 -6.75 5.30
N LEU A 66 5.78 -7.07 5.02
CA LEU A 66 5.32 -7.46 3.69
C LEU A 66 5.47 -6.31 2.69
N LEU A 67 5.04 -5.09 3.05
CA LEU A 67 5.22 -3.92 2.17
C LEU A 67 6.70 -3.64 1.88
N LYS A 68 7.57 -3.71 2.91
CA LYS A 68 9.02 -3.51 2.74
C LYS A 68 9.67 -4.59 1.89
N ALA A 69 9.25 -5.84 2.01
CA ALA A 69 9.74 -6.93 1.17
C ALA A 69 9.26 -6.76 -0.28
N ALA A 70 7.99 -6.38 -0.48
CA ALA A 70 7.40 -6.13 -1.80
C ALA A 70 8.13 -5.03 -2.58
N CYS A 71 8.64 -3.99 -1.90
CA CYS A 71 9.41 -2.90 -2.54
C CYS A 71 10.94 -3.07 -2.47
N GLY A 72 11.44 -4.24 -2.08
CA GLY A 72 12.87 -4.53 -2.04
C GLY A 72 13.66 -3.81 -0.95
N LEU A 73 12.99 -3.20 0.04
CA LEU A 73 13.64 -2.59 1.22
C LEU A 73 14.06 -3.63 2.25
N LEU A 74 13.46 -4.83 2.20
CA LEU A 74 13.81 -5.95 3.06
C LEU A 74 14.02 -7.18 2.19
N PRO A 75 15.14 -7.91 2.35
CA PRO A 75 15.40 -9.11 1.57
C PRO A 75 14.45 -10.25 1.98
N SER A 76 13.98 -11.02 0.99
CA SER A 76 13.27 -12.27 1.22
C SER A 76 14.26 -13.42 1.42
N ARG A 77 13.86 -14.44 2.18
CA ARG A 77 14.63 -15.69 2.30
C ARG A 77 14.37 -16.64 1.13
N CYS A 78 13.13 -16.75 0.71
CA CYS A 78 12.71 -17.48 -0.48
C CYS A 78 11.38 -16.92 -0.99
N GLY A 79 10.92 -17.46 -2.11
CA GLY A 79 9.78 -16.96 -2.85
C GLY A 79 10.17 -15.93 -3.89
N THR A 80 9.18 -15.50 -4.66
CA THR A 80 9.37 -14.52 -5.73
C THR A 80 8.46 -13.32 -5.56
N VAL A 81 8.98 -12.15 -5.90
CA VAL A 81 8.22 -10.91 -6.05
C VAL A 81 8.42 -10.43 -7.48
N ARG A 82 7.33 -10.22 -8.20
CA ARG A 82 7.33 -9.66 -9.55
C ARG A 82 6.58 -8.35 -9.58
N VAL A 83 7.14 -7.39 -10.28
CA VAL A 83 6.57 -6.06 -10.47
C VAL A 83 6.41 -5.84 -11.96
N CYS A 84 5.18 -5.64 -12.42
CA CYS A 84 4.85 -5.53 -13.84
C CYS A 84 5.48 -6.68 -14.67
N GLY A 85 5.37 -7.91 -14.16
CA GLY A 85 5.89 -9.14 -14.79
C GLY A 85 7.39 -9.39 -14.64
N ARG A 86 8.18 -8.47 -14.08
CA ARG A 86 9.63 -8.61 -13.89
C ARG A 86 9.96 -8.95 -12.44
N GLU A 87 10.91 -9.85 -12.22
CA GLU A 87 11.35 -10.26 -10.88
C GLU A 87 12.12 -9.14 -10.18
N LEU A 88 11.84 -8.93 -8.88
CA LEU A 88 12.42 -7.87 -8.06
C LEU A 88 13.97 -7.81 -8.12
N PRO A 89 14.71 -8.94 -8.05
CA PRO A 89 16.17 -8.91 -8.11
C PRO A 89 16.74 -8.45 -9.45
N SER A 90 15.94 -8.43 -10.54
CA SER A 90 16.37 -7.96 -11.86
C SER A 90 16.42 -6.45 -11.99
N PHE A 91 15.85 -5.72 -11.03
CA PHE A 91 15.84 -4.26 -11.03
C PHE A 91 17.07 -3.69 -10.30
N ARG A 92 17.63 -2.62 -10.86
CA ARG A 92 18.47 -1.70 -10.07
C ARG A 92 17.55 -0.88 -9.14
N ARG A 93 18.03 -0.50 -7.95
CA ARG A 93 17.21 0.24 -6.95
C ARG A 93 16.48 1.47 -7.53
N ARG A 94 17.19 2.24 -8.36
CA ARG A 94 16.61 3.43 -9.00
C ARG A 94 15.55 3.08 -10.04
N GLU A 95 15.77 2.03 -10.82
CA GLU A 95 14.81 1.52 -11.79
C GLU A 95 13.54 1.02 -11.09
N LEU A 96 13.69 0.26 -10.00
CA LEU A 96 12.56 -0.21 -9.21
C LEU A 96 11.68 0.94 -8.69
N ALA A 97 12.29 2.06 -8.31
CA ALA A 97 11.55 3.24 -7.88
C ALA A 97 10.69 3.89 -8.99
N ALA A 98 10.90 3.57 -10.28
CA ALA A 98 9.97 3.96 -11.34
C ALA A 98 8.73 3.04 -11.42
N PHE A 99 8.74 1.89 -10.75
CA PHE A 99 7.65 0.91 -10.77
C PHE A 99 6.91 0.77 -9.45
N ILE A 100 7.55 1.05 -8.32
CA ILE A 100 6.93 0.99 -7.00
C ILE A 100 7.13 2.31 -6.25
N SER A 101 6.04 2.88 -5.75
CA SER A 101 6.03 3.96 -4.78
C SER A 101 5.68 3.40 -3.40
N TYR A 102 6.43 3.82 -2.37
CA TYR A 102 6.18 3.43 -0.99
C TYR A 102 6.01 4.65 -0.09
N ILE A 103 4.86 4.75 0.57
CA ILE A 103 4.55 5.78 1.56
C ILE A 103 4.62 5.12 2.94
N PRO A 104 5.65 5.43 3.74
CA PRO A 104 5.80 4.84 5.07
C PRO A 104 4.85 5.48 6.09
N GLN A 105 4.54 4.75 7.17
CA GLN A 105 3.73 5.21 8.29
C GLN A 105 4.26 6.51 8.92
N LYS A 106 5.59 6.61 9.08
CA LYS A 106 6.26 7.81 9.61
C LYS A 106 7.10 8.45 8.53
N ASN A 107 6.93 9.74 8.33
CA ASN A 107 7.83 10.48 7.47
C ASN A 107 9.17 10.69 8.17
N SER A 108 10.25 10.71 7.38
CA SER A 108 11.63 10.90 7.85
C SER A 108 12.20 12.27 7.44
N ILE A 109 11.35 13.23 7.05
CA ILE A 109 11.78 14.58 6.72
C ILE A 109 11.90 15.36 8.03
N LEU A 110 13.15 15.63 8.42
CA LEU A 110 13.49 16.25 9.71
C LEU A 110 14.15 17.63 9.55
N TYR A 111 14.18 18.19 8.34
CA TYR A 111 14.81 19.46 8.03
C TYR A 111 13.81 20.41 7.35
N HIS A 112 14.07 21.70 7.49
CA HIS A 112 13.24 22.76 6.90
C HIS A 112 13.33 22.73 5.39
N ILE A 113 12.20 22.49 4.73
CA ILE A 113 12.07 22.42 3.27
C ILE A 113 10.66 22.82 2.87
N ARG A 114 10.51 23.51 1.75
CA ARG A 114 9.19 23.86 1.23
C ARG A 114 8.42 22.62 0.81
N THR A 115 7.11 22.64 1.01
CA THR A 115 6.21 21.53 0.67
C THR A 115 6.31 21.13 -0.80
N VAL A 116 6.40 22.10 -1.71
CA VAL A 116 6.58 21.82 -3.14
C VAL A 116 7.86 21.04 -3.43
N GLU A 117 8.96 21.34 -2.74
CA GLU A 117 10.23 20.60 -2.95
C GLU A 117 10.13 19.16 -2.42
N VAL A 118 9.35 18.89 -1.36
CA VAL A 118 9.05 17.52 -0.93
C VAL A 118 8.34 16.73 -2.03
N VAL A 119 7.37 17.36 -2.70
CA VAL A 119 6.65 16.73 -3.81
C VAL A 119 7.57 16.50 -5.01
N VAL A 120 8.39 17.49 -5.35
CA VAL A 120 9.38 17.40 -6.45
C VAL A 120 10.36 16.24 -6.26
N MET A 121 10.70 15.84 -5.03
CA MET A 121 11.53 14.66 -4.79
C MET A 121 10.95 13.38 -5.42
N GLY A 122 9.64 13.32 -5.66
CA GLY A 122 8.98 12.22 -6.36
C GLY A 122 9.46 12.05 -7.80
N ALA A 123 9.97 13.11 -8.45
CA ALA A 123 10.52 13.03 -9.80
C ALA A 123 11.89 12.34 -9.88
N ASN A 124 12.63 12.25 -8.76
CA ASN A 124 14.01 11.75 -8.74
C ASN A 124 14.24 10.39 -9.44
N PRO A 125 13.35 9.38 -9.33
CA PRO A 125 13.55 8.11 -10.03
C PRO A 125 13.57 8.24 -11.57
N ARG A 126 12.90 9.25 -12.12
CA ARG A 126 12.78 9.50 -13.56
C ARG A 126 13.92 10.35 -14.13
N LEU A 127 14.65 11.07 -13.25
CA LEU A 127 15.76 11.95 -13.66
C LEU A 127 17.05 11.14 -13.87
N ASN A 128 17.97 11.60 -14.69
CA ASN A 128 19.32 11.07 -14.75
C ASN A 128 20.10 11.43 -13.46
N TRP A 129 21.18 10.70 -13.18
CA TRP A 129 21.96 10.90 -11.95
C TRP A 129 22.59 12.30 -11.83
N TYR A 130 22.77 13.00 -12.94
CA TYR A 130 23.31 14.37 -13.02
C TYR A 130 22.24 15.45 -13.24
N GLU A 131 20.97 15.05 -13.37
CA GLU A 131 19.86 15.98 -13.58
C GLU A 131 19.28 16.44 -12.26
N ALA A 132 19.10 17.75 -12.12
CA ALA A 132 18.30 18.34 -11.06
C ALA A 132 16.85 18.54 -11.53
N PRO A 133 15.86 18.51 -10.61
CA PRO A 133 14.49 18.85 -10.94
C PRO A 133 14.39 20.24 -11.58
N SER A 134 13.72 20.33 -12.73
CA SER A 134 13.51 21.57 -13.48
C SER A 134 12.34 22.41 -12.94
N SER A 135 12.15 23.62 -13.49
CA SER A 135 10.97 24.45 -13.24
C SER A 135 9.67 23.72 -13.63
N ALA A 136 9.68 22.93 -14.71
CA ALA A 136 8.52 22.15 -15.13
C ALA A 136 8.09 21.10 -14.05
N HIS A 137 9.06 20.45 -13.39
CA HIS A 137 8.76 19.53 -12.30
C HIS A 137 8.16 20.26 -11.08
N ARG A 138 8.61 21.50 -10.78
CA ARG A 138 8.01 22.30 -9.70
C ARG A 138 6.60 22.76 -10.05
N GLU A 139 6.34 23.06 -11.31
CA GLU A 139 5.00 23.40 -11.76
C GLU A 139 4.05 22.20 -11.73
N GLU A 140 4.51 21.00 -12.12
CA GLU A 140 3.76 19.76 -11.96
C GLU A 140 3.46 19.47 -10.48
N ALA A 141 4.43 19.66 -9.59
CA ALA A 141 4.26 19.47 -8.16
C ALA A 141 3.23 20.47 -7.57
N ARG A 142 3.24 21.73 -8.00
CA ARG A 142 2.24 22.72 -7.59
C ARG A 142 0.83 22.33 -8.05
N ARG A 143 0.68 21.89 -9.29
CA ARG A 143 -0.61 21.40 -9.82
C ARG A 143 -1.14 20.20 -9.00
N LEU A 144 -0.28 19.25 -8.64
CA LEU A 144 -0.67 18.13 -7.77
C LEU A 144 -1.13 18.61 -6.39
N LEU A 145 -0.42 19.57 -5.79
CA LEU A 145 -0.82 20.16 -4.50
C LEU A 145 -2.15 20.92 -4.60
N GLU A 146 -2.39 21.66 -5.68
CA GLU A 146 -3.67 22.35 -5.93
C GLU A 146 -4.83 21.35 -6.06
N GLN A 147 -4.67 20.29 -6.85
CA GLN A 147 -5.68 19.25 -7.04
C GLN A 147 -6.09 18.56 -5.74
N ILE A 148 -5.17 18.47 -4.78
CA ILE A 148 -5.46 17.82 -3.48
C ILE A 148 -5.89 18.83 -2.40
N GLY A 149 -5.93 20.14 -2.74
CA GLY A 149 -6.35 21.22 -1.85
C GLY A 149 -5.24 21.78 -0.95
N LEU A 150 -3.97 21.60 -1.35
CA LEU A 150 -2.78 22.11 -0.65
C LEU A 150 -2.03 23.20 -1.45
N GLY A 151 -2.67 23.86 -2.41
CA GLY A 151 -2.02 24.88 -3.24
C GLY A 151 -1.43 26.04 -2.42
N ASN A 152 -2.15 26.52 -1.40
CA ASN A 152 -1.70 27.61 -0.53
C ASN A 152 -0.52 27.22 0.37
N GLU A 153 -0.29 25.92 0.60
CA GLU A 153 0.78 25.37 1.42
C GLU A 153 2.05 25.04 0.62
N ALA A 154 2.05 25.23 -0.70
CA ALA A 154 3.14 24.84 -1.56
C ALA A 154 4.51 25.44 -1.17
N ASP A 155 4.52 26.70 -0.76
CA ASP A 155 5.75 27.41 -0.34
C ASP A 155 5.98 27.41 1.16
N ARG A 156 5.05 26.85 1.97
CA ARG A 156 5.24 26.69 3.41
C ARG A 156 6.26 25.62 3.73
N ASP A 157 6.89 25.76 4.86
CA ASP A 157 7.76 24.73 5.44
C ASP A 157 6.95 23.47 5.75
N PHE A 158 7.38 22.33 5.21
CA PHE A 158 6.73 21.03 5.39
C PHE A 158 6.58 20.64 6.87
N LEU A 159 7.55 21.00 7.73
CA LEU A 159 7.50 20.69 9.16
C LEU A 159 6.36 21.43 9.88
N THR A 160 5.92 22.57 9.37
CA THR A 160 4.83 23.38 9.96
C THR A 160 3.43 22.95 9.54
N LEU A 161 3.33 21.99 8.63
CA LEU A 161 2.05 21.42 8.20
C LEU A 161 1.43 20.56 9.31
N SER A 162 0.10 20.47 9.32
CA SER A 162 -0.60 19.47 10.12
C SER A 162 -0.27 18.04 9.61
N GLU A 163 -0.43 17.03 10.45
CA GLU A 163 -0.14 15.64 10.03
C GLU A 163 -0.98 15.23 8.81
N GLY A 164 -2.25 15.66 8.74
CA GLY A 164 -3.09 15.42 7.56
C GLY A 164 -2.56 16.10 6.29
N GLN A 165 -2.09 17.33 6.39
CA GLN A 165 -1.46 18.07 5.28
C GLN A 165 -0.14 17.40 4.85
N LYS A 166 0.68 16.94 5.81
CA LYS A 166 1.90 16.18 5.52
C LYS A 166 1.60 14.90 4.75
N GLN A 167 0.58 14.13 5.17
CA GLN A 167 0.19 12.90 4.48
C GLN A 167 -0.30 13.17 3.04
N LEU A 168 -1.08 14.23 2.84
CA LEU A 168 -1.50 14.64 1.50
C LEU A 168 -0.31 15.07 0.63
N ALA A 169 0.66 15.81 1.18
CA ALA A 169 1.88 16.17 0.44
C ALA A 169 2.74 14.94 0.09
N LEU A 170 2.82 13.93 0.98
CA LEU A 170 3.49 12.67 0.69
C LEU A 170 2.76 11.85 -0.38
N LEU A 171 1.42 11.93 -0.42
CA LEU A 171 0.63 11.35 -1.50
C LEU A 171 0.94 12.04 -2.84
N CYS A 172 1.02 13.40 -2.87
CA CYS A 172 1.46 14.14 -4.06
C CYS A 172 2.87 13.72 -4.51
N ARG A 173 3.80 13.50 -3.57
CA ARG A 173 5.15 13.00 -3.88
C ARG A 173 5.09 11.62 -4.55
N ALA A 174 4.23 10.74 -4.08
CA ALA A 174 4.05 9.43 -4.68
C ALA A 174 3.40 9.51 -6.08
N LEU A 175 2.46 10.43 -6.28
CA LEU A 175 1.88 10.73 -7.61
C LEU A 175 2.92 11.30 -8.56
N MET A 176 3.75 12.23 -8.08
CA MET A 176 4.87 12.79 -8.85
C MET A 176 5.87 11.73 -9.30
N GLN A 177 6.04 10.65 -8.54
CA GLN A 177 6.85 9.49 -8.90
C GLN A 177 6.26 8.73 -10.09
N ASN A 178 4.93 8.71 -10.22
CA ASN A 178 4.17 8.09 -11.31
C ASN A 178 4.45 6.58 -11.46
N ALA A 179 4.65 5.88 -10.35
CA ALA A 179 4.89 4.44 -10.32
C ALA A 179 3.56 3.68 -10.38
N PRO A 180 3.43 2.61 -11.21
CA PRO A 180 2.18 1.86 -11.36
C PRO A 180 1.74 1.13 -10.08
N VAL A 181 2.66 0.74 -9.20
CA VAL A 181 2.36 0.12 -7.90
C VAL A 181 2.54 1.12 -6.79
N MET A 182 1.51 1.31 -5.97
CA MET A 182 1.53 2.21 -4.81
C MET A 182 1.32 1.42 -3.52
N LEU A 183 2.29 1.49 -2.61
CA LEU A 183 2.26 0.82 -1.31
C LEU A 183 2.09 1.87 -0.20
N PHE A 184 1.08 1.69 0.66
CA PHE A 184 0.74 2.62 1.72
C PHE A 184 0.80 1.91 3.07
N ASP A 185 1.72 2.35 3.93
CA ASP A 185 1.88 1.78 5.27
C ASP A 185 1.19 2.66 6.31
N GLU A 186 -0.03 2.29 6.69
CA GLU A 186 -0.88 2.99 7.66
C GLU A 186 -0.98 4.52 7.42
N PRO A 187 -1.39 4.96 6.23
CA PRO A 187 -1.38 6.39 5.88
C PRO A 187 -2.36 7.22 6.71
N ASP A 188 -3.23 6.57 7.46
CA ASP A 188 -4.29 7.17 8.26
C ASP A 188 -4.04 7.13 9.78
N SER A 189 -2.97 6.48 10.26
CA SER A 189 -2.76 6.16 11.69
C SER A 189 -2.60 7.38 12.61
N ALA A 190 -2.06 8.50 12.10
CA ALA A 190 -1.83 9.73 12.88
C ALA A 190 -2.91 10.81 12.66
N LEU A 191 -4.04 10.45 12.01
CA LEU A 191 -5.05 11.41 11.59
C LEU A 191 -6.32 11.36 12.43
N ASP A 192 -6.95 12.51 12.63
CA ASP A 192 -8.32 12.56 13.13
C ASP A 192 -9.33 11.96 12.12
N TYR A 193 -10.54 11.71 12.58
CA TYR A 193 -11.59 11.07 11.78
C TYR A 193 -11.84 11.76 10.43
N GLY A 194 -11.90 13.10 10.39
CA GLY A 194 -12.17 13.87 9.17
C GLY A 194 -11.04 13.77 8.16
N ASN A 195 -9.80 13.89 8.62
CA ASN A 195 -8.61 13.80 7.78
C ASN A 195 -8.37 12.37 7.30
N ARG A 196 -8.64 11.35 8.14
CA ARG A 196 -8.58 9.94 7.76
C ARG A 196 -9.51 9.63 6.58
N LYS A 197 -10.75 10.05 6.66
CA LYS A 197 -11.74 9.90 5.58
C LYS A 197 -11.26 10.58 4.28
N LYS A 198 -10.71 11.79 4.39
CA LYS A 198 -10.19 12.54 3.23
C LYS A 198 -9.05 11.80 2.54
N ILE A 199 -8.05 11.35 3.30
CA ILE A 199 -6.88 10.68 2.69
C ILE A 199 -7.27 9.35 2.03
N LEU A 200 -8.08 8.52 2.69
CA LEU A 200 -8.51 7.22 2.16
C LEU A 200 -9.38 7.37 0.91
N SER A 201 -10.31 8.33 0.90
CA SER A 201 -11.13 8.62 -0.30
C SER A 201 -10.28 9.09 -1.48
N ARG A 202 -9.23 9.90 -1.22
CA ARG A 202 -8.30 10.35 -2.27
C ARG A 202 -7.46 9.19 -2.82
N ILE A 203 -6.91 8.35 -1.94
CA ILE A 203 -6.16 7.16 -2.36
C ILE A 203 -7.05 6.26 -3.22
N ALA A 204 -8.26 5.94 -2.77
CA ALA A 204 -9.19 5.10 -3.51
C ALA A 204 -9.56 5.70 -4.89
N ALA A 205 -9.79 7.02 -4.97
CA ALA A 205 -10.07 7.71 -6.23
C ALA A 205 -8.89 7.62 -7.21
N ILE A 206 -7.66 7.86 -6.75
CA ILE A 206 -6.45 7.79 -7.56
C ILE A 206 -6.23 6.39 -8.12
N ILE A 207 -6.38 5.36 -7.29
CA ILE A 207 -6.19 3.97 -7.72
C ILE A 207 -7.22 3.57 -8.79
N LYS A 208 -8.44 4.10 -8.71
CA LYS A 208 -9.51 3.83 -9.69
C LYS A 208 -9.29 4.46 -11.07
N GLU A 209 -8.30 5.35 -11.23
CA GLU A 209 -7.94 5.90 -12.56
C GLU A 209 -7.36 4.86 -13.53
N ASP A 210 -7.43 3.58 -13.21
CA ASP A 210 -7.08 2.43 -14.06
C ASP A 210 -5.64 2.44 -14.62
N ARG A 211 -4.72 3.07 -13.92
CA ARG A 211 -3.27 3.00 -14.22
C ARG A 211 -2.42 2.57 -13.03
N TYR A 212 -2.99 2.60 -11.83
CA TYR A 212 -2.34 2.23 -10.59
C TYR A 212 -2.94 0.98 -9.98
N GLY A 213 -2.13 0.23 -9.23
CA GLY A 213 -2.59 -0.77 -8.27
C GLY A 213 -2.10 -0.40 -6.88
N GLY A 214 -2.96 -0.51 -5.87
CA GLY A 214 -2.66 -0.12 -4.51
C GLY A 214 -2.67 -1.28 -3.52
N LEU A 215 -1.66 -1.34 -2.63
CA LEU A 215 -1.69 -2.18 -1.44
C LEU A 215 -1.55 -1.28 -0.21
N ILE A 216 -2.56 -1.30 0.66
CA ILE A 216 -2.65 -0.40 1.80
C ILE A 216 -2.81 -1.18 3.11
N THR A 217 -2.04 -0.85 4.14
CA THR A 217 -2.29 -1.37 5.49
C THR A 217 -3.28 -0.46 6.20
N ILE A 218 -4.33 -1.02 6.74
CA ILE A 218 -5.38 -0.34 7.50
C ILE A 218 -5.64 -1.15 8.77
N HIS A 219 -5.99 -0.48 9.88
CA HIS A 219 -6.35 -1.13 11.14
C HIS A 219 -7.85 -1.28 11.32
N ASP A 220 -8.62 -0.37 10.76
CA ASP A 220 -10.07 -0.32 10.94
C ASP A 220 -10.76 -1.08 9.78
N PRO A 221 -11.48 -2.19 10.08
CA PRO A 221 -12.16 -2.97 9.07
C PRO A 221 -13.26 -2.19 8.33
N ASP A 222 -13.87 -1.20 8.98
CA ASP A 222 -14.91 -0.37 8.38
C ASP A 222 -14.37 0.47 7.21
N TYR A 223 -13.21 1.10 7.41
CA TYR A 223 -12.53 1.81 6.33
C TYR A 223 -12.05 0.87 5.22
N ALA A 224 -11.56 -0.33 5.56
CA ALA A 224 -11.16 -1.31 4.55
C ALA A 224 -12.35 -1.75 3.69
N LEU A 225 -13.48 -2.09 4.29
CA LEU A 225 -14.71 -2.46 3.58
C LEU A 225 -15.28 -1.30 2.74
N HIS A 226 -15.08 -0.05 3.18
CA HIS A 226 -15.65 1.12 2.52
C HIS A 226 -14.81 1.60 1.31
N TYR A 227 -13.47 1.58 1.42
CA TYR A 227 -12.60 2.19 0.43
C TYR A 227 -11.87 1.20 -0.46
N CYS A 228 -11.70 -0.05 -0.03
CA CYS A 228 -10.91 -1.04 -0.75
C CYS A 228 -11.80 -1.98 -1.58
N ASP A 229 -11.23 -2.52 -2.63
CA ASP A 229 -11.90 -3.49 -3.51
C ASP A 229 -11.72 -4.91 -2.99
N GLU A 230 -10.62 -5.16 -2.29
CA GLU A 230 -10.25 -6.45 -1.73
C GLU A 230 -9.58 -6.26 -0.37
N ILE A 231 -9.80 -7.20 0.55
CA ILE A 231 -9.15 -7.22 1.86
C ILE A 231 -8.45 -8.54 2.04
N ILE A 232 -7.16 -8.50 2.35
CA ILE A 232 -6.34 -9.64 2.72
C ILE A 232 -6.18 -9.66 4.24
N ILE A 233 -6.51 -10.77 4.88
CA ILE A 233 -6.38 -10.98 6.31
C ILE A 233 -5.04 -11.66 6.60
N LEU A 234 -4.12 -10.90 7.23
CA LEU A 234 -2.80 -11.39 7.65
C LEU A 234 -2.79 -11.65 9.16
N LYS A 235 -2.51 -12.89 9.55
CA LYS A 235 -2.37 -13.31 10.95
C LYS A 235 -1.19 -14.25 11.11
N ASP A 236 -0.31 -13.96 12.08
CA ASP A 236 0.88 -14.77 12.42
C ASP A 236 1.83 -14.99 11.22
N GLY A 237 1.93 -13.99 10.34
CA GLY A 237 2.78 -14.04 9.15
C GLY A 237 2.22 -14.87 8.00
N VAL A 238 0.95 -15.25 8.04
CA VAL A 238 0.27 -16.05 7.00
C VAL A 238 -1.00 -15.32 6.54
N ILE A 239 -1.27 -15.34 5.24
CA ILE A 239 -2.57 -14.94 4.71
C ILE A 239 -3.59 -16.01 5.07
N ARG A 240 -4.60 -15.65 5.82
CA ARG A 240 -5.65 -16.57 6.27
C ARG A 240 -6.84 -16.57 5.34
N GLU A 241 -7.27 -15.41 4.91
CA GLU A 241 -8.46 -15.24 4.07
C GLU A 241 -8.34 -13.99 3.21
N THR A 242 -9.13 -13.95 2.14
CA THR A 242 -9.32 -12.79 1.27
C THR A 242 -10.81 -12.49 1.13
N ILE A 243 -11.19 -11.21 1.20
CA ILE A 243 -12.57 -10.73 1.10
C ILE A 243 -12.68 -9.86 -0.15
N CYS A 244 -13.64 -10.12 -1.02
CA CYS A 244 -14.01 -9.24 -2.13
C CYS A 244 -15.07 -8.24 -1.66
N CYS A 245 -14.72 -6.95 -1.57
CA CYS A 245 -15.63 -5.91 -1.07
C CYS A 245 -16.67 -5.48 -2.12
N ARG A 246 -16.51 -5.88 -3.38
CA ARG A 246 -17.45 -5.56 -4.47
C ARG A 246 -18.69 -6.46 -4.48
N ASN A 247 -18.65 -7.59 -3.80
CA ASN A 247 -19.76 -8.56 -3.74
C ASN A 247 -20.72 -8.22 -2.60
N VAL A 248 -21.53 -7.18 -2.77
CA VAL A 248 -22.47 -6.67 -1.74
C VAL A 248 -23.78 -7.43 -1.81
N THR A 249 -23.73 -8.74 -1.60
CA THR A 249 -24.88 -9.64 -1.45
C THR A 249 -25.00 -10.08 0.01
N GLU A 250 -26.14 -10.70 0.39
CA GLU A 250 -26.29 -11.24 1.74
C GLU A 250 -25.30 -12.38 2.02
N ASP A 251 -25.00 -13.21 1.04
CA ASP A 251 -23.98 -14.25 1.18
C ASP A 251 -22.58 -13.64 1.30
N GLY A 252 -22.26 -12.60 0.51
CA GLY A 252 -21.02 -11.85 0.62
C GLY A 252 -20.85 -11.16 1.99
N ARG A 253 -21.93 -10.66 2.57
CA ARG A 253 -21.97 -10.09 3.92
C ARG A 253 -21.57 -11.13 4.97
N LYS A 254 -22.26 -12.29 4.96
CA LYS A 254 -21.99 -13.39 5.90
C LYS A 254 -20.56 -13.92 5.75
N GLU A 255 -20.09 -14.01 4.52
CA GLU A 255 -18.72 -14.43 4.23
C GLU A 255 -17.69 -13.41 4.77
N ALA A 256 -17.90 -12.11 4.55
CA ALA A 256 -17.05 -11.05 5.06
C ALA A 256 -17.00 -11.07 6.60
N GLU A 257 -18.15 -11.20 7.26
CA GLU A 257 -18.25 -11.30 8.72
C GLU A 257 -17.47 -12.51 9.25
N ARG A 258 -17.73 -13.71 8.70
CA ARG A 258 -17.02 -14.94 9.09
C ARG A 258 -15.50 -14.78 8.98
N LYS A 259 -15.03 -14.19 7.91
CA LYS A 259 -13.60 -13.98 7.65
C LYS A 259 -13.01 -12.93 8.58
N LEU A 260 -13.68 -11.80 8.81
CA LEU A 260 -13.23 -10.76 9.72
C LEU A 260 -13.15 -11.23 11.18
N LYS A 261 -14.00 -12.16 11.61
CA LYS A 261 -13.95 -12.77 12.94
C LYS A 261 -12.64 -13.49 13.27
N ILE A 262 -11.80 -13.79 12.28
CA ILE A 262 -10.43 -14.31 12.48
C ILE A 262 -9.55 -13.31 13.27
N ILE A 263 -9.76 -12.01 13.06
CA ILE A 263 -8.99 -10.93 13.73
C ILE A 263 -9.85 -10.20 14.76
N TYR A 264 -11.15 -10.05 14.49
CA TYR A 264 -12.12 -9.29 15.31
C TYR A 264 -13.25 -10.22 15.72
N PRO A 265 -13.14 -10.97 16.84
CA PRO A 265 -14.10 -12.02 17.20
C PRO A 265 -15.55 -11.53 17.36
N ASP A 266 -15.73 -10.31 17.87
CA ASP A 266 -17.03 -9.72 18.20
C ASP A 266 -17.60 -8.83 17.09
N ILE A 267 -17.00 -8.85 15.89
CA ILE A 267 -17.43 -8.00 14.78
C ILE A 267 -18.72 -8.56 14.17
N GLU A 268 -19.63 -7.66 13.87
CA GLU A 268 -20.80 -7.92 13.02
C GLU A 268 -20.69 -7.08 11.76
N VAL A 269 -21.12 -7.63 10.64
CA VAL A 269 -21.18 -6.93 9.36
C VAL A 269 -22.62 -6.76 8.93
N ILE A 270 -23.00 -5.51 8.68
CA ILE A 270 -24.33 -5.16 8.14
C ILE A 270 -24.19 -4.64 6.72
N SER A 271 -25.28 -4.74 5.94
CA SER A 271 -25.37 -4.11 4.62
C SER A 271 -26.22 -2.86 4.74
N PHE A 272 -25.66 -1.72 4.32
CA PHE A 272 -26.37 -0.44 4.33
C PHE A 272 -26.03 0.36 3.05
N ASN A 273 -27.06 0.80 2.33
CA ASN A 273 -26.89 1.58 1.09
C ASN A 273 -25.91 0.96 0.07
N GLY A 274 -26.01 -0.37 -0.13
CA GLY A 274 -25.17 -1.08 -1.09
C GLY A 274 -23.68 -1.18 -0.69
N ARG A 275 -23.38 -1.11 0.61
CA ARG A 275 -22.04 -1.25 1.19
C ARG A 275 -22.06 -2.07 2.47
N PHE A 276 -20.94 -2.68 2.80
CA PHE A 276 -20.74 -3.29 4.09
C PHE A 276 -20.26 -2.25 5.12
N LEU A 277 -20.80 -2.35 6.33
CA LEU A 277 -20.39 -1.60 7.52
C LEU A 277 -20.20 -2.57 8.67
N THR A 278 -19.31 -2.22 9.60
CA THR A 278 -19.10 -3.00 10.80
C THR A 278 -19.83 -2.41 11.99
N VAL A 279 -20.38 -3.28 12.83
CA VAL A 279 -20.95 -2.94 14.14
C VAL A 279 -20.15 -3.68 15.20
N LYS A 280 -19.79 -2.99 16.27
CA LYS A 280 -19.08 -3.54 17.43
C LYS A 280 -20.01 -3.63 18.62
#